data_9b13c8f99960bbbf4610e388a5e9e026
#
_entry.id   9b13c8f99960bbbf4610e388a5e9e026
#
_cell.length_a   1.000
_cell.length_b   1.000
_cell.length_c   1.000
_cell.angle_alpha   90.00
_cell.angle_beta   90.00
_cell.angle_gamma   90.00
#
_symmetry.space_group_name_H-M   'P 1'
#
loop_
_entity.id
_entity.type
_entity.pdbx_description
1 polymer ?
#
loop_
_entity_poly.entity_id
_entity_poly.type
_entity_poly.pdbx_seq_one_letter_code
_entity_poly.pdbx_strand_id
1 'polypeptide(L)'
;ILKGDNSIGEFYSIAITNNHQKADTGTKMIHLGKNTKSKIISKGISAGFSDMTYRGLVDINSKAKNSSNYTQCDSLLMGNKCGAHTVPYIKNKNFDSNIAHEATTSKISEEQLHYCQQRGLNPEEAVGLIVNGFCKEVLQQLPMEFAVEAQKLVGISLEGSVG
;
A
#
# COMPACT_ATOMS: atom_id res chain seq x y z
N ILE A 1 10.71 -4.59 -14.85
CA ILE A 1 10.70 -4.21 -16.28
C ILE A 1 10.02 -5.32 -17.05
N LEU A 2 8.90 -5.00 -17.74
CA LEU A 2 8.12 -5.92 -18.56
C LEU A 2 8.65 -5.84 -20.01
N LYS A 3 9.65 -6.68 -20.31
CA LYS A 3 10.41 -6.63 -21.56
C LYS A 3 9.82 -7.52 -22.66
N GLY A 4 9.32 -8.70 -22.28
CA GLY A 4 8.70 -9.63 -23.22
C GLY A 4 7.23 -9.25 -23.53
N ASP A 5 6.76 -9.63 -24.71
CA ASP A 5 5.34 -9.49 -25.05
C ASP A 5 4.48 -10.36 -24.13
N ASN A 6 3.27 -9.90 -23.79
CA ASN A 6 2.34 -10.54 -22.86
C ASN A 6 2.85 -10.71 -21.41
N SER A 7 3.95 -10.04 -21.02
CA SER A 7 4.46 -10.11 -19.66
C SER A 7 3.46 -9.51 -18.66
N ILE A 8 3.36 -10.17 -17.51
CA ILE A 8 2.56 -9.69 -16.36
C ILE A 8 3.51 -9.42 -15.20
N GLY A 9 3.34 -8.28 -14.55
CA GLY A 9 4.10 -7.92 -13.35
C GLY A 9 3.18 -7.42 -12.26
N GLU A 10 3.27 -8.03 -11.08
CA GLU A 10 2.50 -7.62 -9.91
C GLU A 10 3.45 -7.25 -8.77
N PHE A 11 3.11 -6.20 -8.06
CA PHE A 11 3.88 -5.73 -6.93
C PHE A 11 2.93 -5.40 -5.77
N TYR A 12 3.18 -6.02 -4.65
CA TYR A 12 2.43 -5.83 -3.40
C TYR A 12 3.38 -5.37 -2.31
N SER A 13 3.01 -4.32 -1.58
CA SER A 13 3.83 -3.80 -0.50
C SER A 13 3.00 -3.34 0.69
N ILE A 14 3.59 -3.52 1.88
CA ILE A 14 3.13 -2.92 3.12
C ILE A 14 4.33 -2.17 3.72
N ALA A 15 4.13 -0.88 4.00
CA ALA A 15 5.10 -0.07 4.71
C ALA A 15 4.48 0.44 6.01
N ILE A 16 5.20 0.31 7.11
CA ILE A 16 4.74 0.73 8.44
C ILE A 16 5.78 1.66 9.04
N THR A 17 5.31 2.80 9.53
CA THR A 17 6.12 3.75 10.28
C THR A 17 5.44 4.09 11.60
N ASN A 18 6.23 4.19 12.67
CA ASN A 18 5.76 4.52 14.01
C ASN A 18 6.71 5.50 14.69
N ASN A 19 6.29 6.08 15.79
CA ASN A 19 7.07 7.05 16.57
C ASN A 19 7.54 8.24 15.70
N HIS A 20 8.85 8.43 15.54
CA HIS A 20 9.48 9.50 14.73
C HIS A 20 10.14 8.97 13.45
N GLN A 21 9.75 7.78 13.01
CA GLN A 21 10.30 7.18 11.81
C GLN A 21 9.87 7.94 10.55
N LYS A 22 10.76 8.01 9.58
CA LYS A 22 10.47 8.50 8.23
C LYS A 22 10.82 7.43 7.22
N ALA A 23 9.87 7.10 6.35
CA ALA A 23 10.09 6.13 5.28
C ALA A 23 9.81 6.76 3.91
N ASP A 24 10.69 6.49 2.96
CA ASP A 24 10.49 6.82 1.56
C ASP A 24 10.57 5.50 0.77
N THR A 25 9.45 5.04 0.27
CA THR A 25 9.31 3.78 -0.43
C THR A 25 8.83 4.02 -1.86
N GLY A 26 8.96 3.04 -2.72
CA GLY A 26 8.45 3.23 -4.07
C GLY A 26 8.56 2.02 -4.96
N THR A 27 7.90 2.15 -6.11
CA THR A 27 7.85 1.13 -7.14
C THR A 27 8.10 1.74 -8.50
N LYS A 28 8.82 1.02 -9.33
CA LYS A 28 9.08 1.41 -10.70
C LYS A 28 8.64 0.30 -11.64
N MET A 29 7.64 0.58 -12.47
CA MET A 29 7.10 -0.37 -13.44
C MET A 29 7.30 0.17 -14.86
N ILE A 30 8.08 -0.55 -15.68
CA ILE A 30 8.43 -0.14 -17.05
C ILE A 30 7.91 -1.18 -18.03
N HIS A 31 7.07 -0.75 -18.97
CA HIS A 31 6.51 -1.57 -20.02
C HIS A 31 7.27 -1.33 -21.33
N LEU A 32 7.90 -2.37 -21.86
CA LEU A 32 8.63 -2.36 -23.12
C LEU A 32 7.99 -3.28 -24.18
N GLY A 33 7.50 -4.43 -23.76
CA GLY A 33 6.82 -5.40 -24.62
C GLY A 33 5.36 -5.02 -24.88
N LYS A 34 4.74 -5.63 -25.89
CA LYS A 34 3.34 -5.47 -26.25
C LYS A 34 2.43 -6.30 -25.33
N ASN A 35 1.18 -5.88 -25.16
CA ASN A 35 0.17 -6.56 -24.35
C ASN A 35 0.63 -6.81 -22.90
N THR A 36 1.46 -5.95 -22.36
CA THR A 36 1.99 -6.12 -21.00
C THR A 36 1.00 -5.57 -19.97
N LYS A 37 0.90 -6.26 -18.84
CA LYS A 37 0.00 -5.86 -17.75
C LYS A 37 0.78 -5.71 -16.46
N SER A 38 0.46 -4.67 -15.70
CA SER A 38 1.01 -4.52 -14.35
C SER A 38 -0.04 -4.12 -13.32
N LYS A 39 0.15 -4.63 -12.10
CA LYS A 39 -0.66 -4.29 -10.93
C LYS A 39 0.27 -3.88 -9.80
N ILE A 40 -0.03 -2.76 -9.17
CA ILE A 40 0.70 -2.26 -8.00
C ILE A 40 -0.32 -2.03 -6.89
N ILE A 41 -0.15 -2.70 -5.75
CA ILE A 41 -0.92 -2.47 -4.53
C ILE A 41 0.05 -2.10 -3.42
N SER A 42 -0.03 -0.85 -2.97
CA SER A 42 0.81 -0.34 -1.88
C SER A 42 -0.08 0.09 -0.72
N LYS A 43 0.13 -0.53 0.43
CA LYS A 43 -0.53 -0.18 1.69
C LYS A 43 0.48 0.47 2.63
N GLY A 44 0.17 1.65 3.10
CA GLY A 44 1.01 2.39 4.02
C GLY A 44 0.32 2.65 5.35
N ILE A 45 1.04 2.49 6.45
CA ILE A 45 0.55 2.79 7.81
C ILE A 45 1.52 3.75 8.47
N SER A 46 1.00 4.88 8.93
CA SER A 46 1.79 5.88 9.64
C SER A 46 1.16 6.16 11.00
N ALA A 47 1.95 6.02 12.08
CA ALA A 47 1.50 6.17 13.46
C ALA A 47 2.37 7.16 14.25
N GLY A 48 1.82 7.73 15.30
CA GLY A 48 2.54 8.64 16.21
C GLY A 48 2.93 9.96 15.55
N PHE A 49 4.22 10.20 15.38
CA PHE A 49 4.82 11.39 14.75
C PHE A 49 5.57 11.02 13.47
N SER A 50 5.24 9.90 12.86
CA SER A 50 5.96 9.38 11.72
C SER A 50 5.46 9.97 10.40
N ASP A 51 6.32 9.93 9.39
CA ASP A 51 5.98 10.32 8.03
C ASP A 51 6.33 9.21 7.05
N MET A 52 5.47 9.00 6.08
CA MET A 52 5.70 8.04 5.02
C MET A 52 5.48 8.67 3.65
N THR A 53 6.37 8.40 2.72
CA THR A 53 6.24 8.79 1.33
C THR A 53 6.28 7.54 0.44
N TYR A 54 5.31 7.42 -0.45
CA TYR A 54 5.34 6.43 -1.53
C TYR A 54 5.57 7.13 -2.88
N ARG A 55 6.56 6.65 -3.66
CA ARG A 55 6.87 7.14 -5.00
C ARG A 55 6.61 6.06 -6.04
N GLY A 56 5.61 6.26 -6.87
CA GLY A 56 5.25 5.32 -7.93
C GLY A 56 5.65 5.83 -9.31
N LEU A 57 6.49 5.10 -10.04
CA LEU A 57 6.78 5.37 -11.44
C LEU A 57 6.18 4.29 -12.33
N VAL A 58 5.35 4.71 -13.29
CA VAL A 58 4.86 3.85 -14.38
C VAL A 58 5.30 4.49 -15.71
N ASP A 59 6.10 3.75 -16.49
CA ASP A 59 6.56 4.21 -17.81
C ASP A 59 6.11 3.19 -18.88
N ILE A 60 5.21 3.60 -19.77
CA ILE A 60 4.78 2.80 -20.92
C ILE A 60 5.46 3.35 -22.18
N ASN A 61 6.35 2.53 -22.75
CA ASN A 61 7.10 2.88 -23.94
C ASN A 61 6.18 2.96 -25.18
N SER A 62 6.55 3.77 -26.18
CA SER A 62 5.81 3.90 -27.44
C SER A 62 5.61 2.58 -28.20
N LYS A 63 6.47 1.60 -27.98
CA LYS A 63 6.39 0.26 -28.60
C LYS A 63 5.48 -0.70 -27.82
N ALA A 64 5.16 -0.40 -26.57
CA ALA A 64 4.38 -1.24 -25.68
C ALA A 64 2.87 -1.07 -25.94
N LYS A 65 2.41 -1.48 -27.13
CA LYS A 65 1.01 -1.39 -27.54
C LYS A 65 0.12 -2.28 -26.68
N ASN A 66 -1.13 -1.86 -26.48
CA ASN A 66 -2.15 -2.57 -25.73
C ASN A 66 -1.70 -2.98 -24.32
N SER A 67 -0.93 -2.12 -23.67
CA SER A 67 -0.44 -2.34 -22.31
C SER A 67 -1.32 -1.66 -21.28
N SER A 68 -1.40 -2.22 -20.09
CA SER A 68 -2.21 -1.68 -19.01
C SER A 68 -1.51 -1.70 -17.66
N ASN A 69 -1.75 -0.66 -16.88
CA ASN A 69 -1.33 -0.59 -15.48
C ASN A 69 -2.52 -0.25 -14.59
N TYR A 70 -2.59 -0.93 -13.45
CA TYR A 70 -3.44 -0.54 -12.33
C TYR A 70 -2.56 -0.32 -11.10
N THR A 71 -2.68 0.85 -10.49
CA THR A 71 -1.95 1.21 -9.27
C THR A 71 -2.93 1.69 -8.22
N GLN A 72 -2.87 1.08 -7.04
CA GLN A 72 -3.63 1.49 -5.87
C GLN A 72 -2.67 1.75 -4.71
N CYS A 73 -2.75 2.96 -4.15
CA CYS A 73 -1.91 3.41 -3.04
C CYS A 73 -2.81 3.87 -1.90
N ASP A 74 -2.95 3.03 -0.89
CA ASP A 74 -3.78 3.36 0.28
C ASP A 74 -2.90 3.65 1.49
N SER A 75 -3.26 4.69 2.22
CA SER A 75 -2.57 5.08 3.46
C SER A 75 -3.55 5.12 4.62
N LEU A 76 -3.14 4.56 5.76
CA LEU A 76 -3.87 4.56 7.01
C LEU A 76 -3.08 5.37 8.05
N LEU A 77 -3.72 6.42 8.57
CA LEU A 77 -3.14 7.28 9.60
C LEU A 77 -3.66 6.89 10.98
N MET A 78 -2.74 6.76 11.93
CA MET A 78 -3.02 6.43 13.33
C MET A 78 -2.48 7.57 14.22
N GLY A 79 -3.35 8.53 14.50
CA GLY A 79 -2.99 9.72 15.29
C GLY A 79 -3.16 11.04 14.53
N ASN A 80 -2.78 12.14 15.19
CA ASN A 80 -3.00 13.50 14.68
C ASN A 80 -1.73 14.16 14.13
N LYS A 81 -0.56 13.53 14.33
CA LYS A 81 0.74 14.12 14.04
C LYS A 81 1.58 13.29 13.06
N CYS A 82 1.00 12.22 12.52
CA CYS A 82 1.60 11.41 11.47
C CYS A 82 1.16 11.87 10.09
N GLY A 83 1.97 11.58 9.08
CA GLY A 83 1.72 11.95 7.69
C GLY A 83 1.92 10.81 6.71
N ALA A 84 1.21 10.87 5.58
CA ALA A 84 1.42 9.99 4.44
C ALA A 84 1.33 10.78 3.14
N HIS A 85 2.26 10.55 2.24
CA HIS A 85 2.37 11.25 0.96
C HIS A 85 2.48 10.26 -0.18
N THR A 86 1.74 10.48 -1.24
CA THR A 86 1.83 9.68 -2.48
C THR A 86 2.27 10.58 -3.63
N VAL A 87 3.36 10.19 -4.29
CA VAL A 87 3.98 10.95 -5.39
C VAL A 87 3.98 10.07 -6.65
N PRO A 88 2.91 10.10 -7.45
CA PRO A 88 2.85 9.36 -8.70
C PRO A 88 3.66 10.08 -9.79
N TYR A 89 4.37 9.28 -10.59
CA TYR A 89 5.02 9.75 -11.80
C TYR A 89 4.64 8.83 -12.97
N ILE A 90 3.79 9.32 -13.86
CA ILE A 90 3.20 8.54 -14.95
C ILE A 90 3.72 9.07 -16.28
N LYS A 91 4.36 8.18 -17.03
CA LYS A 91 4.82 8.40 -18.41
C LYS A 91 4.09 7.44 -19.34
N ASN A 92 3.16 7.96 -20.14
CA ASN A 92 2.52 7.17 -21.17
C ASN A 92 2.88 7.72 -22.54
N LYS A 93 3.56 6.90 -23.34
CA LYS A 93 3.96 7.26 -24.72
C LYS A 93 3.19 6.46 -25.77
N ASN A 94 2.10 5.81 -25.39
CA ASN A 94 1.30 4.97 -26.30
C ASN A 94 -0.18 5.22 -26.11
N PHE A 95 -0.89 5.56 -27.19
CA PHE A 95 -2.32 5.86 -27.16
C PHE A 95 -3.21 4.61 -26.95
N ASP A 96 -2.70 3.41 -27.26
CA ASP A 96 -3.44 2.15 -27.11
C ASP A 96 -3.29 1.55 -25.69
N SER A 97 -2.73 2.30 -24.75
CA SER A 97 -2.51 1.83 -23.39
C SER A 97 -3.46 2.46 -22.38
N ASN A 98 -3.73 1.74 -21.31
CA ASN A 98 -4.59 2.20 -20.22
C ASN A 98 -3.82 2.24 -18.90
N ILE A 99 -3.93 3.36 -18.19
CA ILE A 99 -3.35 3.52 -16.85
C ILE A 99 -4.43 4.00 -15.89
N ALA A 100 -4.66 3.24 -14.84
CA ALA A 100 -5.49 3.63 -13.72
C ALA A 100 -4.62 3.80 -12.48
N HIS A 101 -4.79 4.94 -11.80
CA HIS A 101 -4.11 5.22 -10.53
C HIS A 101 -5.12 5.73 -9.52
N GLU A 102 -5.21 5.02 -8.40
CA GLU A 102 -6.06 5.36 -7.27
C GLU A 102 -5.18 5.60 -6.04
N ALA A 103 -5.47 6.64 -5.28
CA ALA A 103 -4.80 6.92 -4.02
C ALA A 103 -5.83 7.33 -2.98
N THR A 104 -5.80 6.65 -1.83
CA THR A 104 -6.66 6.97 -0.71
C THR A 104 -5.85 7.22 0.55
N THR A 105 -6.32 8.13 1.39
CA THR A 105 -5.77 8.32 2.74
C THR A 105 -6.93 8.34 3.70
N SER A 106 -6.90 7.43 4.64
CA SER A 106 -7.90 7.30 5.70
C SER A 106 -7.24 7.42 7.07
N LYS A 107 -8.01 7.82 8.04
CA LYS A 107 -7.61 7.87 9.44
C LYS A 107 -8.50 6.95 10.25
N ILE A 108 -7.94 6.23 11.20
CA ILE A 108 -8.73 5.47 12.17
C ILE A 108 -9.57 6.48 12.98
N SER A 109 -10.90 6.34 12.92
CA SER A 109 -11.80 7.21 13.65
C SER A 109 -12.00 6.73 15.07
N GLU A 110 -12.24 7.67 15.98
CA GLU A 110 -12.63 7.37 17.37
C GLU A 110 -13.92 6.54 17.44
N GLU A 111 -14.85 6.77 16.50
CA GLU A 111 -16.10 6.01 16.41
C GLU A 111 -15.86 4.53 16.08
N GLN A 112 -14.92 4.24 15.16
CA GLN A 112 -14.56 2.85 14.84
C GLN A 112 -13.93 2.15 16.04
N LEU A 113 -13.03 2.82 16.75
CA LEU A 113 -12.42 2.29 17.96
C LEU A 113 -13.46 2.06 19.06
N HIS A 114 -14.32 3.05 19.29
CA HIS A 114 -15.40 2.94 20.28
C HIS A 114 -16.36 1.78 19.97
N TYR A 115 -16.72 1.60 18.70
CA TYR A 115 -17.54 0.46 18.27
C TYR A 115 -16.89 -0.89 18.59
N CYS A 116 -15.58 -1.04 18.35
CA CYS A 116 -14.85 -2.24 18.70
C CYS A 116 -14.79 -2.46 20.22
N GLN A 117 -14.56 -1.39 20.99
CA GLN A 117 -14.52 -1.44 22.46
C GLN A 117 -15.87 -1.83 23.07
N GLN A 118 -16.99 -1.35 22.53
CA GLN A 118 -18.32 -1.78 22.95
C GLN A 118 -18.58 -3.28 22.74
N ARG A 119 -17.82 -3.91 21.87
CA ARG A 119 -17.82 -5.35 21.62
C ARG A 119 -16.83 -6.14 22.48
N GLY A 120 -16.18 -5.49 23.42
CA GLY A 120 -15.28 -6.10 24.40
C GLY A 120 -13.83 -6.17 23.98
N LEU A 121 -13.43 -5.56 22.85
CA LEU A 121 -12.04 -5.45 22.44
C LEU A 121 -11.35 -4.35 23.23
N ASN A 122 -10.13 -4.60 23.70
CA ASN A 122 -9.31 -3.52 24.24
C ASN A 122 -8.79 -2.62 23.10
N PRO A 123 -8.26 -1.40 23.38
CA PRO A 123 -7.82 -0.47 22.35
C PRO A 123 -6.77 -1.05 21.39
N GLU A 124 -5.84 -1.83 21.90
CA GLU A 124 -4.77 -2.45 21.08
C GLU A 124 -5.33 -3.54 20.15
N GLU A 125 -6.25 -4.38 20.67
CA GLU A 125 -6.95 -5.37 19.86
C GLU A 125 -7.82 -4.73 18.78
N ALA A 126 -8.49 -3.63 19.09
CA ALA A 126 -9.31 -2.88 18.12
C ALA A 126 -8.46 -2.33 16.99
N VAL A 127 -7.33 -1.70 17.29
CA VAL A 127 -6.38 -1.21 16.30
C VAL A 127 -5.80 -2.37 15.49
N GLY A 128 -5.38 -3.44 16.14
CA GLY A 128 -4.87 -4.65 15.47
C GLY A 128 -5.86 -5.23 14.47
N LEU A 129 -7.15 -5.28 14.82
CA LEU A 129 -8.21 -5.74 13.93
C LEU A 129 -8.36 -4.85 12.68
N ILE A 130 -8.39 -3.53 12.87
CA ILE A 130 -8.51 -2.56 11.76
C ILE A 130 -7.31 -2.64 10.82
N VAL A 131 -6.09 -2.66 11.38
CA VAL A 131 -4.85 -2.73 10.63
C VAL A 131 -4.72 -4.04 9.86
N ASN A 132 -5.04 -5.17 10.49
CA ASN A 132 -5.04 -6.47 9.81
C ASN A 132 -6.06 -6.50 8.66
N GLY A 133 -7.23 -5.90 8.85
CA GLY A 133 -8.24 -5.72 7.80
C GLY A 133 -7.70 -4.88 6.63
N PHE A 134 -7.01 -3.79 6.92
CA PHE A 134 -6.39 -2.91 5.92
C PHE A 134 -5.29 -3.60 5.10
N CYS A 135 -4.47 -4.43 5.75
CA CYS A 135 -3.38 -5.17 5.12
C CYS A 135 -3.81 -6.46 4.43
N LYS A 136 -5.04 -6.92 4.65
CA LYS A 136 -5.53 -8.25 4.26
C LYS A 136 -5.28 -8.59 2.80
N GLU A 137 -5.57 -7.65 1.89
CA GLU A 137 -5.39 -7.87 0.44
C GLU A 137 -3.96 -8.26 0.07
N VAL A 138 -2.98 -7.59 0.67
CA VAL A 138 -1.55 -7.87 0.43
C VAL A 138 -1.12 -9.16 1.12
N LEU A 139 -1.54 -9.35 2.36
CA LEU A 139 -1.17 -10.54 3.15
C LEU A 139 -1.72 -11.83 2.52
N GLN A 140 -2.88 -11.80 1.88
CA GLN A 140 -3.46 -12.95 1.18
C GLN A 140 -2.68 -13.39 -0.07
N GLN A 141 -1.73 -12.57 -0.56
CA GLN A 141 -0.85 -12.97 -1.68
C GLN A 141 0.33 -13.83 -1.19
N LEU A 142 0.57 -13.86 0.10
CA LEU A 142 1.65 -14.66 0.69
C LEU A 142 1.19 -16.10 0.96
N PRO A 143 2.09 -17.09 0.89
CA PRO A 143 1.85 -18.40 1.47
C PRO A 143 1.47 -18.27 2.95
N MET A 144 0.58 -19.15 3.45
CA MET A 144 -0.05 -19.02 4.75
C MET A 144 0.97 -18.84 5.91
N GLU A 145 2.09 -19.54 5.85
CA GLU A 145 3.15 -19.48 6.86
C GLU A 145 3.74 -18.06 6.97
N PHE A 146 4.07 -17.45 5.82
CA PHE A 146 4.58 -16.07 5.76
C PHE A 146 3.52 -15.03 6.09
N ALA A 147 2.26 -15.28 5.72
CA ALA A 147 1.17 -14.37 6.04
C ALA A 147 0.96 -14.24 7.55
N VAL A 148 1.01 -15.37 8.29
CA VAL A 148 0.88 -15.39 9.76
C VAL A 148 2.05 -14.66 10.42
N GLU A 149 3.26 -14.86 9.94
CA GLU A 149 4.44 -14.16 10.48
C GLU A 149 4.39 -12.67 10.19
N ALA A 150 4.02 -12.28 8.96
CA ALA A 150 3.86 -10.88 8.58
C ALA A 150 2.77 -10.19 9.42
N GLN A 151 1.65 -10.84 9.71
CA GLN A 151 0.62 -10.31 10.62
C GLN A 151 1.16 -10.03 12.03
N LYS A 152 1.98 -10.94 12.58
CA LYS A 152 2.62 -10.72 13.88
C LYS A 152 3.57 -9.54 13.85
N LEU A 153 4.40 -9.41 12.81
CA LEU A 153 5.32 -8.29 12.65
C LEU A 153 4.59 -6.95 12.52
N VAL A 154 3.47 -6.91 11.81
CA VAL A 154 2.60 -5.73 11.74
C VAL A 154 2.13 -5.32 13.14
N GLY A 155 1.67 -6.28 13.96
CA GLY A 155 1.24 -6.02 15.34
C GLY A 155 2.37 -5.45 16.19
N ILE A 156 3.53 -6.11 16.20
CA ILE A 156 4.72 -5.68 16.97
C ILE A 156 5.19 -4.27 16.56
N SER A 157 5.17 -3.96 15.26
CA SER A 157 5.60 -2.66 14.75
C SER A 157 4.71 -1.50 15.20
N LEU A 158 3.49 -1.79 15.63
CA LEU A 158 2.50 -0.82 16.10
C LEU A 158 2.27 -0.85 17.61
N GLU A 159 2.97 -1.69 18.35
CA GLU A 159 2.92 -1.68 19.81
C GLU A 159 3.27 -0.28 20.36
N GLY A 160 2.48 0.19 21.32
CA GLY A 160 2.64 1.52 21.90
C GLY A 160 2.21 2.70 21.02
N SER A 161 1.61 2.44 19.85
CA SER A 161 1.09 3.51 18.97
C SER A 161 -0.33 3.96 19.36
N VAL A 162 -0.96 3.25 20.28
CA VAL A 162 -2.28 3.54 20.84
C VAL A 162 -2.09 4.28 22.15
N GLY A 163 -2.00 5.62 22.09
CA GLY A 163 -1.85 6.50 23.25
C GLY A 163 -2.29 7.92 22.91
#